data_5576e39e9c32de9a18723ffe4d711cf6
#
_entry.id   5576e39e9c32de9a18723ffe4d711cf6
#
_cell.length_a   1.000
_cell.length_b   1.000
_cell.length_c   1.000
_cell.angle_alpha   90.00
_cell.angle_beta   90.00
_cell.angle_gamma   90.00
#
_symmetry.space_group_name_H-M   'P 1'
#
loop_
_entity.id
_entity.type
_entity.pdbx_description
1 polymer ?
#
loop_
_entity_poly.entity_id
_entity_poly.type
_entity_poly.pdbx_seq_one_letter_code
_entity_poly.pdbx_strand_id
1 'polypeptide(L)'
;VERPTAAFFDLDKTIIAKSSVLAFGRPFYQGGLINRRAVLRSAYAQFVFALAGADEDQIERMRAYLTSMCKGWDVAQVRDIVAETLHEIIDPIVYNEAVDLIAMHKSAGRDVVIVSSSGDEVVGPIGEMLAADDVIATRMVVADGRYTGEIELYAYGAEKAVAIRELALQRGYDLSRSYAYSDSFTDLPMLEAVGHPFVVNPDRALRKTALERDWPTLTFSNAIPLRERISGLRPEHPTLTATAVGAGIAAGSLVWIAASRRRTRRRDSA
;
A
#
# COMPACT_ATOMS: atom_id res chain seq x y z
N VAL A 1 -10.18 -27.42 10.60
CA VAL A 1 -10.16 -25.97 10.92
C VAL A 1 -9.77 -25.25 9.64
N GLU A 2 -10.58 -24.27 9.21
CA GLU A 2 -10.29 -23.46 8.04
C GLU A 2 -9.06 -22.59 8.31
N ARG A 3 -8.11 -22.56 7.37
CA ARG A 3 -6.88 -21.75 7.54
C ARG A 3 -7.23 -20.26 7.45
N PRO A 4 -6.61 -19.37 8.27
CA PRO A 4 -6.83 -17.96 8.19
C PRO A 4 -6.42 -17.40 6.82
N THR A 5 -6.95 -16.26 6.45
CA THR A 5 -6.66 -15.57 5.19
C THR A 5 -6.30 -14.12 5.46
N ALA A 6 -5.55 -13.50 4.55
CA ALA A 6 -5.14 -12.11 4.67
C ALA A 6 -5.46 -11.31 3.40
N ALA A 7 -5.47 -9.99 3.56
CA ALA A 7 -5.52 -9.02 2.47
C ALA A 7 -4.26 -8.15 2.51
N PHE A 8 -3.42 -8.27 1.50
CA PHE A 8 -2.15 -7.57 1.35
C PHE A 8 -2.35 -6.32 0.50
N PHE A 9 -2.00 -5.17 1.05
CA PHE A 9 -2.17 -3.89 0.37
C PHE A 9 -0.81 -3.23 0.15
N ASP A 10 -0.49 -2.87 -1.10
CA ASP A 10 0.51 -1.85 -1.31
C ASP A 10 0.03 -0.51 -0.75
N LEU A 11 0.96 0.39 -0.37
CA LEU A 11 0.65 1.66 0.26
C LEU A 11 0.54 2.80 -0.74
N ASP A 12 1.65 3.08 -1.45
CA ASP A 12 1.80 4.28 -2.28
C ASP A 12 0.96 4.20 -3.54
N LYS A 13 0.04 5.14 -3.77
CA LYS A 13 -0.97 5.19 -4.85
C LYS A 13 -2.00 4.04 -4.84
N THR A 14 -1.95 3.18 -3.84
CA THR A 14 -2.92 2.11 -3.60
C THR A 14 -3.83 2.43 -2.41
N ILE A 15 -3.28 2.64 -1.21
CA ILE A 15 -4.03 3.14 -0.04
C ILE A 15 -4.03 4.67 0.00
N ILE A 16 -2.88 5.28 -0.27
CA ILE A 16 -2.70 6.73 -0.29
C ILE A 16 -2.47 7.23 -1.72
N ALA A 17 -3.01 8.42 -2.04
CA ALA A 17 -2.99 8.98 -3.40
C ALA A 17 -1.60 9.42 -3.89
N LYS A 18 -0.58 9.44 -3.02
CA LYS A 18 0.77 9.92 -3.32
C LYS A 18 1.82 8.97 -2.75
N SER A 19 3.09 9.17 -3.15
CA SER A 19 4.19 8.48 -2.51
C SER A 19 4.40 9.01 -1.08
N SER A 20 4.47 8.11 -0.11
CA SER A 20 4.73 8.39 1.30
C SER A 20 6.09 9.08 1.49
N VAL A 21 7.13 8.63 0.79
CA VAL A 21 8.47 9.26 0.82
C VAL A 21 8.42 10.72 0.37
N LEU A 22 7.63 11.03 -0.67
CA LEU A 22 7.46 12.42 -1.12
C LEU A 22 6.62 13.23 -0.15
N ALA A 23 5.61 12.65 0.44
CA ALA A 23 4.73 13.32 1.40
C ALA A 23 5.53 13.81 2.62
N PHE A 24 6.44 12.98 3.16
CA PHE A 24 7.31 13.34 4.28
C PHE A 24 8.56 14.14 3.89
N GLY A 25 8.81 14.42 2.62
CA GLY A 25 9.99 15.15 2.17
C GLY A 25 10.14 16.53 2.79
N ARG A 26 9.05 17.29 2.96
CA ARG A 26 9.06 18.62 3.60
C ARG A 26 9.35 18.55 5.11
N PRO A 27 8.69 17.70 5.91
CA PRO A 27 9.03 17.48 7.32
C PRO A 27 10.49 17.08 7.54
N PHE A 28 11.01 16.13 6.77
CA PHE A 28 12.41 15.72 6.87
C PHE A 28 13.39 16.84 6.51
N TYR A 29 13.02 17.71 5.56
CA TYR A 29 13.79 18.90 5.27
C TYR A 29 13.76 19.91 6.43
N GLN A 30 12.59 20.16 7.00
CA GLN A 30 12.42 21.09 8.13
C GLN A 30 13.11 20.57 9.41
N GLY A 31 13.08 19.25 9.64
CA GLY A 31 13.81 18.58 10.72
C GLY A 31 15.32 18.46 10.49
N GLY A 32 15.83 18.94 9.35
CA GLY A 32 17.27 18.97 9.06
C GLY A 32 17.88 17.65 8.60
N LEU A 33 17.07 16.61 8.38
CA LEU A 33 17.54 15.30 7.88
C LEU A 33 17.90 15.36 6.39
N ILE A 34 17.20 16.18 5.60
CA ILE A 34 17.43 16.32 4.16
C ILE A 34 17.85 17.76 3.85
N ASN A 35 18.85 17.95 2.98
CA ASN A 35 19.21 19.25 2.45
C ASN A 35 18.52 19.56 1.12
N ARG A 36 18.50 20.85 0.69
CA ARG A 36 17.84 21.28 -0.56
C ARG A 36 18.35 20.54 -1.80
N ARG A 37 19.64 20.19 -1.85
CA ARG A 37 20.24 19.48 -2.99
C ARG A 37 19.75 18.04 -3.05
N ALA A 38 19.58 17.38 -1.90
CA ALA A 38 19.04 16.03 -1.82
C ALA A 38 17.57 15.98 -2.28
N VAL A 39 16.73 16.96 -1.86
CA VAL A 39 15.34 17.07 -2.32
C VAL A 39 15.26 17.21 -3.85
N LEU A 40 16.03 18.12 -4.44
CA LEU A 40 16.05 18.33 -5.89
C LEU A 40 16.55 17.10 -6.65
N ARG A 41 17.56 16.40 -6.13
CA ARG A 41 18.11 15.20 -6.76
C ARG A 41 17.14 14.02 -6.68
N SER A 42 16.43 13.86 -5.57
CA SER A 42 15.37 12.83 -5.40
C SER A 42 14.19 13.07 -6.34
N ALA A 43 13.73 14.32 -6.47
CA ALA A 43 12.66 14.69 -7.39
C ALA A 43 13.07 14.44 -8.86
N TYR A 44 14.30 14.78 -9.24
CA TYR A 44 14.83 14.52 -10.56
C TYR A 44 14.95 13.01 -10.85
N ALA A 45 15.47 12.23 -9.91
CA ALA A 45 15.60 10.79 -10.07
C ALA A 45 14.24 10.10 -10.23
N GLN A 46 13.21 10.51 -9.49
CA GLN A 46 11.84 10.00 -9.64
C GLN A 46 11.22 10.41 -11.00
N PHE A 47 11.50 11.61 -11.49
CA PHE A 47 11.06 12.05 -12.81
C PHE A 47 11.67 11.20 -13.93
N VAL A 48 12.97 10.93 -13.88
CA VAL A 48 13.66 10.07 -14.85
C VAL A 48 13.13 8.64 -14.79
N PHE A 49 12.90 8.10 -13.58
CA PHE A 49 12.33 6.77 -13.38
C PHE A 49 10.92 6.64 -13.97
N ALA A 50 10.07 7.65 -13.80
CA ALA A 50 8.72 7.68 -14.34
C ALA A 50 8.68 7.74 -15.89
N LEU A 51 9.70 8.33 -16.52
CA LEU A 51 9.77 8.49 -17.98
C LEU A 51 10.43 7.32 -18.70
N ALA A 52 11.47 6.72 -18.12
CA ALA A 52 12.35 5.77 -18.81
C ALA A 52 11.94 4.29 -18.65
N GLY A 53 11.06 3.97 -17.67
CA GLY A 53 10.91 2.59 -17.20
C GLY A 53 12.19 2.12 -16.49
N ALA A 54 12.08 1.34 -15.43
CA ALA A 54 13.25 0.92 -14.68
C ALA A 54 13.78 -0.42 -15.19
N ASP A 55 15.05 -0.46 -15.59
CA ASP A 55 15.82 -1.68 -15.62
C ASP A 55 16.39 -2.02 -14.24
N GLU A 56 16.85 -3.26 -14.04
CA GLU A 56 17.39 -3.74 -12.75
C GLU A 56 18.55 -2.87 -12.24
N ASP A 57 19.42 -2.41 -13.14
CA ASP A 57 20.56 -1.54 -12.81
C ASP A 57 20.11 -0.15 -12.32
N GLN A 58 19.01 0.37 -12.84
CA GLN A 58 18.46 1.65 -12.39
C GLN A 58 17.81 1.52 -11.01
N ILE A 59 17.13 0.41 -10.75
CA ILE A 59 16.54 0.09 -9.45
C ILE A 59 17.64 -0.01 -8.39
N GLU A 60 18.74 -0.74 -8.68
CA GLU A 60 19.83 -0.88 -7.72
C GLU A 60 20.58 0.45 -7.48
N ARG A 61 20.78 1.26 -8.51
CA ARG A 61 21.34 2.62 -8.34
C ARG A 61 20.45 3.51 -7.48
N MET A 62 19.13 3.43 -7.66
CA MET A 62 18.16 4.18 -6.84
C MET A 62 18.20 3.71 -5.38
N ARG A 63 18.19 2.39 -5.16
CA ARG A 63 18.33 1.78 -3.84
C ARG A 63 19.60 2.27 -3.13
N ALA A 64 20.76 2.12 -3.80
CA ALA A 64 22.04 2.56 -3.26
C ALA A 64 22.07 4.07 -2.93
N TYR A 65 21.44 4.89 -3.77
CA TYR A 65 21.30 6.32 -3.53
C TYR A 65 20.46 6.62 -2.28
N LEU A 66 19.27 6.02 -2.17
CA LEU A 66 18.36 6.24 -1.03
C LEU A 66 19.02 5.81 0.29
N THR A 67 19.68 4.65 0.31
CA THR A 67 20.40 4.16 1.50
C THR A 67 21.56 5.05 1.88
N SER A 68 22.33 5.52 0.91
CA SER A 68 23.43 6.46 1.15
C SER A 68 22.95 7.81 1.71
N MET A 69 21.77 8.26 1.30
CA MET A 69 21.17 9.50 1.75
C MET A 69 20.73 9.42 3.23
N CYS A 70 20.20 8.26 3.65
CA CYS A 70 19.74 8.06 5.03
C CYS A 70 20.88 7.71 6.00
N LYS A 71 22.08 7.40 5.50
CA LYS A 71 23.23 7.04 6.34
C LYS A 71 23.53 8.11 7.40
N GLY A 72 23.60 7.69 8.67
CA GLY A 72 23.88 8.56 9.80
C GLY A 72 22.67 9.31 10.35
N TRP A 73 21.49 9.18 9.76
CA TRP A 73 20.26 9.76 10.34
C TRP A 73 19.97 9.09 11.67
N ASP A 74 19.53 9.89 12.62
CA ASP A 74 19.05 9.43 13.92
C ASP A 74 17.65 8.84 13.77
N VAL A 75 17.49 7.58 14.16
CA VAL A 75 16.21 6.84 13.98
C VAL A 75 15.11 7.42 14.87
N ALA A 76 15.45 7.86 16.10
CA ALA A 76 14.49 8.49 17.00
C ALA A 76 13.98 9.80 16.39
N GLN A 77 14.87 10.63 15.83
CA GLN A 77 14.48 11.86 15.14
C GLN A 77 13.56 11.59 13.95
N VAL A 78 13.80 10.53 13.17
CA VAL A 78 12.91 10.15 12.06
C VAL A 78 11.52 9.80 12.60
N ARG A 79 11.45 8.99 13.64
CA ARG A 79 10.18 8.58 14.28
C ARG A 79 9.43 9.76 14.87
N ASP A 80 10.12 10.67 15.54
CA ASP A 80 9.51 11.87 16.12
C ASP A 80 8.88 12.75 15.02
N ILE A 81 9.62 13.04 13.93
CA ILE A 81 9.10 13.81 12.80
C ILE A 81 7.87 13.13 12.17
N VAL A 82 7.90 11.82 11.98
CA VAL A 82 6.76 11.08 11.43
C VAL A 82 5.58 11.17 12.38
N ALA A 83 5.77 10.91 13.68
CA ALA A 83 4.70 10.94 14.67
C ALA A 83 4.03 12.32 14.77
N GLU A 84 4.82 13.40 14.75
CA GLU A 84 4.32 14.78 14.82
C GLU A 84 3.51 15.20 13.59
N THR A 85 3.88 14.68 12.41
CA THR A 85 3.32 15.16 11.12
C THR A 85 2.39 14.17 10.43
N LEU A 86 2.26 12.93 10.95
CA LEU A 86 1.54 11.82 10.33
C LEU A 86 0.13 12.21 9.89
N HIS A 87 -0.67 12.71 10.82
CA HIS A 87 -2.07 13.04 10.55
C HIS A 87 -2.24 14.21 9.58
N GLU A 88 -1.38 15.24 9.71
CA GLU A 88 -1.44 16.39 8.79
C GLU A 88 -1.14 15.99 7.35
N ILE A 89 -0.23 15.02 7.17
CA ILE A 89 0.28 14.62 5.86
C ILE A 89 -0.53 13.49 5.25
N ILE A 90 -0.85 12.47 6.03
CA ILE A 90 -1.44 11.22 5.51
C ILE A 90 -2.96 11.30 5.47
N ASP A 91 -3.64 11.82 6.50
CA ASP A 91 -5.11 11.88 6.51
C ASP A 91 -5.71 12.47 5.22
N PRO A 92 -5.18 13.59 4.64
CA PRO A 92 -5.76 14.20 3.45
C PRO A 92 -5.57 13.41 2.16
N ILE A 93 -4.70 12.40 2.15
CA ILE A 93 -4.34 11.67 0.95
C ILE A 93 -4.74 10.19 0.98
N VAL A 94 -5.36 9.71 2.05
CA VAL A 94 -5.90 8.35 2.11
C VAL A 94 -7.15 8.24 1.25
N TYR A 95 -7.20 7.23 0.40
CA TYR A 95 -8.41 6.93 -0.38
C TYR A 95 -9.51 6.35 0.51
N ASN A 96 -10.71 6.90 0.44
CA ASN A 96 -11.87 6.37 1.16
C ASN A 96 -12.18 4.93 0.77
N GLU A 97 -12.08 4.66 -0.52
CA GLU A 97 -12.32 3.34 -1.09
C GLU A 97 -11.35 2.30 -0.50
N ALA A 98 -10.10 2.69 -0.21
CA ALA A 98 -9.14 1.82 0.48
C ALA A 98 -9.55 1.55 1.93
N VAL A 99 -9.99 2.58 2.67
CA VAL A 99 -10.48 2.43 4.05
C VAL A 99 -11.69 1.51 4.11
N ASP A 100 -12.66 1.66 3.19
CA ASP A 100 -13.84 0.80 3.09
C ASP A 100 -13.45 -0.66 2.80
N LEU A 101 -12.47 -0.85 1.91
CA LEU A 101 -11.99 -2.18 1.54
C LEU A 101 -11.27 -2.85 2.71
N ILE A 102 -10.43 -2.12 3.45
CA ILE A 102 -9.79 -2.58 4.68
C ILE A 102 -10.86 -3.01 5.71
N ALA A 103 -11.86 -2.16 5.96
CA ALA A 103 -12.95 -2.46 6.88
C ALA A 103 -13.75 -3.69 6.44
N MET A 104 -14.01 -3.85 5.16
CA MET A 104 -14.67 -5.04 4.59
C MET A 104 -13.86 -6.31 4.87
N HIS A 105 -12.53 -6.30 4.66
CA HIS A 105 -11.70 -7.47 4.94
C HIS A 105 -11.69 -7.82 6.43
N LYS A 106 -11.52 -6.82 7.30
CA LYS A 106 -11.58 -7.02 8.77
C LYS A 106 -12.92 -7.58 9.22
N SER A 107 -14.04 -7.05 8.70
CA SER A 107 -15.38 -7.54 9.03
C SER A 107 -15.62 -8.99 8.57
N ALA A 108 -14.90 -9.44 7.55
CA ALA A 108 -14.91 -10.82 7.06
C ALA A 108 -13.90 -11.73 7.79
N GLY A 109 -13.26 -11.24 8.87
CA GLY A 109 -12.29 -12.00 9.67
C GLY A 109 -10.96 -12.26 8.96
N ARG A 110 -10.59 -11.43 7.98
CA ARG A 110 -9.30 -11.49 7.30
C ARG A 110 -8.34 -10.48 7.92
N ASP A 111 -7.11 -10.91 8.16
CA ASP A 111 -6.04 -10.00 8.56
C ASP A 111 -5.71 -9.04 7.41
N VAL A 112 -5.41 -7.80 7.76
CA VAL A 112 -4.99 -6.75 6.81
C VAL A 112 -3.50 -6.48 7.00
N VAL A 113 -2.73 -6.64 5.94
CA VAL A 113 -1.27 -6.45 5.93
C VAL A 113 -0.90 -5.36 4.94
N ILE A 114 -0.20 -4.33 5.38
CA ILE A 114 0.35 -3.29 4.49
C ILE A 114 1.74 -3.72 4.04
N VAL A 115 2.00 -3.67 2.74
CA VAL A 115 3.26 -4.13 2.12
C VAL A 115 3.84 -2.99 1.29
N SER A 116 4.90 -2.33 1.77
CA SER A 116 5.43 -1.12 1.13
C SER A 116 6.95 -1.11 1.01
N SER A 117 7.44 -0.56 -0.08
CA SER A 117 8.88 -0.30 -0.26
C SER A 117 9.41 0.87 0.55
N SER A 118 8.54 1.65 1.17
CA SER A 118 8.92 2.75 2.06
C SER A 118 9.45 2.23 3.41
N GLY A 119 10.17 3.08 4.14
CA GLY A 119 10.79 2.71 5.40
C GLY A 119 9.79 2.40 6.52
N ASP A 120 10.12 1.43 7.36
CA ASP A 120 9.30 0.93 8.46
C ASP A 120 8.87 2.05 9.42
N GLU A 121 9.74 3.03 9.67
CA GLU A 121 9.44 4.19 10.52
C GLU A 121 8.33 5.09 9.98
N VAL A 122 8.01 4.97 8.69
CA VAL A 122 6.89 5.68 8.03
C VAL A 122 5.68 4.76 7.90
N VAL A 123 5.89 3.53 7.45
CA VAL A 123 4.81 2.60 7.14
C VAL A 123 4.16 2.04 8.39
N GLY A 124 4.92 1.76 9.44
CA GLY A 124 4.42 1.27 10.72
C GLY A 124 3.34 2.18 11.32
N PRO A 125 3.62 3.48 11.57
CA PRO A 125 2.61 4.42 12.06
C PRO A 125 1.40 4.59 11.14
N ILE A 126 1.56 4.49 9.82
CA ILE A 126 0.43 4.49 8.87
C ILE A 126 -0.40 3.22 9.04
N GLY A 127 0.25 2.06 9.23
CA GLY A 127 -0.41 0.79 9.49
C GLY A 127 -1.25 0.84 10.76
N GLU A 128 -0.70 1.36 11.86
CA GLU A 128 -1.43 1.57 13.12
C GLU A 128 -2.63 2.49 12.93
N MET A 129 -2.47 3.61 12.22
CA MET A 129 -3.54 4.56 11.93
C MET A 129 -4.70 3.91 11.13
N LEU A 130 -4.39 2.99 10.23
CA LEU A 130 -5.35 2.24 9.40
C LEU A 130 -5.83 0.95 10.07
N ALA A 131 -5.39 0.68 11.31
CA ALA A 131 -5.68 -0.54 12.06
C ALA A 131 -5.29 -1.82 11.30
N ALA A 132 -4.18 -1.80 10.56
CA ALA A 132 -3.61 -3.00 9.94
C ALA A 132 -3.16 -3.99 11.02
N ASP A 133 -3.24 -5.28 10.71
CA ASP A 133 -2.88 -6.35 11.65
C ASP A 133 -1.38 -6.68 11.57
N ASP A 134 -0.73 -6.31 10.45
CA ASP A 134 0.72 -6.44 10.27
C ASP A 134 1.23 -5.46 9.18
N VAL A 135 2.56 -5.24 9.16
CA VAL A 135 3.23 -4.39 8.18
C VAL A 135 4.49 -5.09 7.66
N ILE A 136 4.66 -5.10 6.36
CA ILE A 136 5.89 -5.49 5.65
C ILE A 136 6.46 -4.23 5.00
N ALA A 137 7.57 -3.71 5.51
CA ALA A 137 8.19 -2.47 5.05
C ALA A 137 9.70 -2.63 4.88
N THR A 138 10.33 -1.73 4.16
CA THR A 138 11.79 -1.71 4.05
C THR A 138 12.40 -1.37 5.41
N ARG A 139 13.29 -2.22 5.90
CA ARG A 139 14.05 -2.00 7.14
C ARG A 139 15.52 -1.75 6.82
N MET A 140 16.06 -0.72 7.43
CA MET A 140 17.47 -0.39 7.35
C MET A 140 18.21 -0.90 8.60
N VAL A 141 19.48 -1.29 8.43
CA VAL A 141 20.34 -1.66 9.55
C VAL A 141 20.62 -0.44 10.43
N VAL A 142 20.42 -0.60 11.73
CA VAL A 142 20.63 0.43 12.74
C VAL A 142 21.80 0.04 13.65
N ALA A 143 22.75 0.95 13.85
CA ALA A 143 23.83 0.85 14.83
C ALA A 143 23.89 2.15 15.63
N ASP A 144 24.01 2.04 16.95
CA ASP A 144 24.08 3.18 17.87
C ASP A 144 22.95 4.22 17.65
N GLY A 145 21.73 3.73 17.35
CA GLY A 145 20.55 4.57 17.11
C GLY A 145 20.54 5.32 15.77
N ARG A 146 21.46 4.97 14.84
CA ARG A 146 21.59 5.62 13.52
C ARG A 146 21.57 4.58 12.40
N TYR A 147 21.03 4.97 11.25
CA TYR A 147 21.11 4.15 10.05
C TYR A 147 22.56 4.00 9.57
N THR A 148 22.96 2.76 9.30
CA THR A 148 24.31 2.45 8.76
C THR A 148 24.42 2.77 7.27
N GLY A 149 23.28 2.87 6.56
CA GLY A 149 23.21 2.94 5.10
C GLY A 149 23.11 1.56 4.44
N GLU A 150 22.91 0.50 5.22
CA GLU A 150 22.65 -0.85 4.73
C GLU A 150 21.16 -1.20 4.91
N ILE A 151 20.63 -2.09 4.07
CA ILE A 151 19.26 -2.59 4.15
C ILE A 151 19.27 -3.99 4.73
N GLU A 152 18.45 -4.20 5.77
CA GLU A 152 18.15 -5.51 6.34
C GLU A 152 17.09 -6.24 5.51
N LEU A 153 15.98 -5.55 5.22
CA LEU A 153 14.88 -6.04 4.39
C LEU A 153 14.50 -4.99 3.36
N TYR A 154 14.51 -5.35 2.08
CA TYR A 154 14.04 -4.48 1.00
C TYR A 154 12.70 -4.95 0.47
N ALA A 155 11.59 -4.36 0.91
CA ALA A 155 10.24 -4.74 0.53
C ALA A 155 9.84 -4.16 -0.86
N TYR A 156 10.54 -4.57 -1.92
CA TYR A 156 10.34 -4.10 -3.29
C TYR A 156 10.30 -5.27 -4.29
N GLY A 157 9.42 -5.19 -5.29
CA GLY A 157 9.36 -6.17 -6.38
C GLY A 157 9.14 -7.60 -5.88
N ALA A 158 10.01 -8.51 -6.29
CA ALA A 158 9.94 -9.93 -5.94
C ALA A 158 10.09 -10.17 -4.42
N GLU A 159 10.83 -9.32 -3.71
CA GLU A 159 11.04 -9.43 -2.26
C GLU A 159 9.73 -9.23 -1.46
N LYS A 160 8.78 -8.43 -1.97
CA LYS A 160 7.43 -8.36 -1.38
C LYS A 160 6.77 -9.73 -1.35
N ALA A 161 6.85 -10.47 -2.44
CA ALA A 161 6.26 -11.81 -2.53
C ALA A 161 6.95 -12.83 -1.62
N VAL A 162 8.27 -12.71 -1.45
CA VAL A 162 9.04 -13.54 -0.51
C VAL A 162 8.56 -13.27 0.92
N ALA A 163 8.54 -12.00 1.33
CA ALA A 163 8.11 -11.60 2.67
C ALA A 163 6.65 -12.00 2.97
N ILE A 164 5.74 -11.88 1.99
CA ILE A 164 4.35 -12.35 2.12
C ILE A 164 4.29 -13.87 2.36
N ARG A 165 5.08 -14.66 1.63
CA ARG A 165 5.11 -16.12 1.83
C ARG A 165 5.68 -16.50 3.20
N GLU A 166 6.70 -15.81 3.67
CA GLU A 166 7.27 -15.99 5.01
C GLU A 166 6.25 -15.67 6.10
N LEU A 167 5.55 -14.52 5.99
CA LEU A 167 4.50 -14.15 6.93
C LEU A 167 3.34 -15.16 6.88
N ALA A 168 2.98 -15.65 5.69
CA ALA A 168 1.93 -16.64 5.53
C ALA A 168 2.29 -17.99 6.20
N LEU A 169 3.55 -18.39 6.17
CA LEU A 169 4.03 -19.56 6.91
C LEU A 169 3.94 -19.34 8.43
N GLN A 170 4.34 -18.16 8.91
CA GLN A 170 4.33 -17.82 10.34
C GLN A 170 2.90 -17.74 10.92
N ARG A 171 1.98 -17.12 10.18
CA ARG A 171 0.59 -16.88 10.59
C ARG A 171 -0.37 -18.01 10.16
N GLY A 172 0.08 -18.92 9.30
CA GLY A 172 -0.72 -20.02 8.78
C GLY A 172 -1.70 -19.61 7.68
N TYR A 173 -1.50 -18.48 7.01
CA TYR A 173 -2.42 -18.00 5.97
C TYR A 173 -2.55 -18.95 4.78
N ASP A 174 -3.74 -19.06 4.25
CA ASP A 174 -4.01 -19.67 2.95
C ASP A 174 -3.92 -18.60 1.85
N LEU A 175 -2.76 -18.52 1.19
CA LEU A 175 -2.52 -17.54 0.13
C LEU A 175 -3.44 -17.76 -1.08
N SER A 176 -3.87 -18.99 -1.36
CA SER A 176 -4.80 -19.27 -2.47
C SER A 176 -6.18 -18.65 -2.27
N ARG A 177 -6.53 -18.32 -1.02
CA ARG A 177 -7.79 -17.69 -0.62
C ARG A 177 -7.57 -16.24 -0.12
N SER A 178 -6.34 -15.76 -0.16
CA SER A 178 -5.95 -14.42 0.27
C SER A 178 -6.01 -13.43 -0.89
N TYR A 179 -5.94 -12.15 -0.58
CA TYR A 179 -6.14 -11.02 -1.49
C TYR A 179 -4.89 -10.17 -1.57
N ALA A 180 -4.63 -9.54 -2.73
CA ALA A 180 -3.58 -8.52 -2.86
C ALA A 180 -4.04 -7.36 -3.74
N TYR A 181 -3.57 -6.15 -3.40
CA TYR A 181 -3.96 -4.88 -4.03
C TYR A 181 -2.72 -4.05 -4.34
N SER A 182 -2.54 -3.62 -5.60
CA SER A 182 -1.44 -2.73 -6.00
C SER A 182 -1.77 -1.92 -7.25
N ASP A 183 -1.06 -0.79 -7.43
CA ASP A 183 -1.11 0.10 -8.60
C ASP A 183 0.04 -0.15 -9.59
N SER A 184 1.10 -0.83 -9.17
CA SER A 184 2.38 -0.89 -9.89
C SER A 184 2.71 -2.26 -10.46
N PHE A 185 3.25 -2.27 -11.69
CA PHE A 185 3.77 -3.48 -12.33
C PHE A 185 4.93 -4.13 -11.56
N THR A 186 5.68 -3.36 -10.78
CA THR A 186 6.75 -3.90 -9.93
C THR A 186 6.24 -4.86 -8.87
N ASP A 187 4.97 -4.75 -8.50
CA ASP A 187 4.29 -5.63 -7.53
C ASP A 187 3.62 -6.85 -8.17
N LEU A 188 3.87 -7.11 -9.46
CA LEU A 188 3.37 -8.29 -10.14
C LEU A 188 3.65 -9.59 -9.36
N PRO A 189 4.86 -9.83 -8.79
CA PRO A 189 5.13 -11.02 -7.99
C PRO A 189 4.28 -11.12 -6.72
N MET A 190 3.94 -9.97 -6.09
CA MET A 190 3.04 -9.90 -4.94
C MET A 190 1.61 -10.30 -5.32
N LEU A 191 1.12 -9.78 -6.44
CA LEU A 191 -0.22 -10.09 -6.96
C LEU A 191 -0.35 -11.56 -7.37
N GLU A 192 0.71 -12.14 -7.95
CA GLU A 192 0.76 -13.55 -8.31
C GLU A 192 0.89 -14.51 -7.12
N ALA A 193 1.29 -14.01 -5.95
CA ALA A 193 1.45 -14.84 -4.75
C ALA A 193 0.11 -15.24 -4.10
N VAL A 194 -1.00 -14.63 -4.49
CA VAL A 194 -2.32 -14.83 -3.87
C VAL A 194 -3.36 -15.32 -4.86
N GLY A 195 -4.45 -15.90 -4.34
CA GLY A 195 -5.54 -16.38 -5.19
C GLY A 195 -6.48 -15.29 -5.70
N HIS A 196 -6.51 -14.12 -5.06
CA HIS A 196 -7.40 -13.01 -5.41
C HIS A 196 -6.62 -11.69 -5.62
N PRO A 197 -5.91 -11.54 -6.76
CA PRO A 197 -5.24 -10.30 -7.11
C PRO A 197 -6.23 -9.24 -7.61
N PHE A 198 -6.03 -7.99 -7.20
CA PHE A 198 -6.76 -6.82 -7.65
C PHE A 198 -5.78 -5.70 -8.01
N VAL A 199 -6.04 -4.99 -9.10
CA VAL A 199 -5.23 -3.83 -9.47
C VAL A 199 -6.00 -2.54 -9.18
N VAL A 200 -5.34 -1.57 -8.53
CA VAL A 200 -5.92 -0.29 -8.11
C VAL A 200 -5.26 0.82 -8.90
N ASN A 201 -6.01 1.63 -9.65
CA ASN A 201 -5.46 2.73 -10.46
C ASN A 201 -4.18 2.35 -11.22
N PRO A 202 -4.12 1.16 -11.89
CA PRO A 202 -2.87 0.55 -12.31
C PRO A 202 -2.09 1.40 -13.33
N ASP A 203 -0.77 1.34 -13.25
CA ASP A 203 0.11 1.85 -14.27
C ASP A 203 -0.15 1.16 -15.63
N ARG A 204 0.48 1.67 -16.71
CA ARG A 204 0.22 1.18 -18.06
C ARG A 204 0.59 -0.30 -18.24
N ALA A 205 1.69 -0.75 -17.64
CA ALA A 205 2.19 -2.12 -17.78
C ALA A 205 1.29 -3.08 -16.98
N LEU A 206 0.98 -2.75 -15.72
CA LEU A 206 0.10 -3.55 -14.88
C LEU A 206 -1.33 -3.62 -15.43
N ARG A 207 -1.84 -2.53 -16.00
CA ARG A 207 -3.16 -2.50 -16.66
C ARG A 207 -3.22 -3.49 -17.83
N LYS A 208 -2.17 -3.55 -18.65
CA LYS A 208 -2.10 -4.50 -19.76
C LYS A 208 -2.12 -5.94 -19.23
N THR A 209 -1.29 -6.26 -18.24
CA THR A 209 -1.24 -7.58 -17.62
C THR A 209 -2.56 -7.97 -16.95
N ALA A 210 -3.22 -7.03 -16.27
CA ALA A 210 -4.52 -7.27 -15.64
C ALA A 210 -5.60 -7.61 -16.68
N LEU A 211 -5.59 -6.95 -17.84
CA LEU A 211 -6.50 -7.28 -18.95
C LEU A 211 -6.23 -8.66 -19.54
N GLU A 212 -4.95 -9.03 -19.72
CA GLU A 212 -4.55 -10.32 -20.26
C GLU A 212 -4.90 -11.49 -19.31
N ARG A 213 -4.92 -11.23 -18.00
CA ARG A 213 -5.18 -12.22 -16.95
C ARG A 213 -6.59 -12.16 -16.38
N ASP A 214 -7.48 -11.34 -16.92
CA ASP A 214 -8.84 -11.09 -16.41
C ASP A 214 -8.86 -10.68 -14.91
N TRP A 215 -7.82 -9.94 -14.44
CA TRP A 215 -7.77 -9.46 -13.06
C TRP A 215 -8.69 -8.25 -12.87
N PRO A 216 -9.45 -8.19 -11.75
CA PRO A 216 -10.31 -7.07 -11.45
C PRO A 216 -9.52 -5.77 -11.28
N THR A 217 -10.04 -4.69 -11.90
CA THR A 217 -9.48 -3.34 -11.78
C THR A 217 -10.42 -2.48 -10.94
N LEU A 218 -9.86 -1.87 -9.90
CA LEU A 218 -10.54 -0.89 -9.04
C LEU A 218 -10.07 0.52 -9.40
N THR A 219 -10.98 1.49 -9.29
CA THR A 219 -10.65 2.91 -9.46
C THR A 219 -10.95 3.62 -8.15
N PHE A 220 -9.92 4.16 -7.50
CA PHE A 220 -10.01 4.99 -6.31
C PHE A 220 -9.81 6.44 -6.72
N SER A 221 -10.66 7.33 -6.24
CA SER A 221 -10.66 8.74 -6.62
C SER A 221 -10.92 9.71 -5.46
N ASN A 222 -11.46 9.20 -4.35
CA ASN A 222 -11.92 10.04 -3.24
C ASN A 222 -10.93 9.99 -2.07
N ALA A 223 -10.03 10.96 -1.99
CA ALA A 223 -9.25 11.19 -0.78
C ALA A 223 -9.98 12.21 0.11
N ILE A 224 -10.47 11.79 1.27
CA ILE A 224 -11.12 12.66 2.28
C ILE A 224 -10.34 12.52 3.60
N PRO A 225 -10.24 13.59 4.41
CA PRO A 225 -9.56 13.52 5.70
C PRO A 225 -10.11 12.39 6.57
N LEU A 226 -9.24 11.43 6.93
CA LEU A 226 -9.59 10.23 7.70
C LEU A 226 -10.26 10.57 9.05
N ARG A 227 -9.89 11.69 9.67
CA ARG A 227 -10.47 12.18 10.93
C ARG A 227 -11.98 12.43 10.85
N GLU A 228 -12.48 12.94 9.72
CA GLU A 228 -13.91 13.17 9.54
C GLU A 228 -14.69 11.86 9.55
N ARG A 229 -14.06 10.78 9.13
CA ARG A 229 -14.67 9.47 9.03
C ARG A 229 -14.62 8.66 10.32
N ILE A 230 -13.49 8.68 11.03
CA ILE A 230 -13.34 8.00 12.33
C ILE A 230 -14.21 8.65 13.40
N SER A 231 -14.43 9.97 13.36
CA SER A 231 -15.35 10.65 14.27
C SER A 231 -16.82 10.25 14.04
N GLY A 232 -17.19 9.89 12.82
CA GLY A 232 -18.52 9.35 12.48
C GLY A 232 -18.71 7.87 12.85
N LEU A 233 -17.63 7.13 13.14
CA LEU A 233 -17.65 5.71 13.50
C LEU A 233 -17.63 5.45 15.01
N ARG A 234 -17.54 6.49 15.87
CA ARG A 234 -17.76 6.33 17.31
C ARG A 234 -19.22 6.00 17.52
N PRO A 235 -19.57 4.79 18.00
CA PRO A 235 -20.96 4.44 18.25
C PRO A 235 -21.46 5.21 19.49
N GLU A 236 -22.23 6.26 19.28
CA GLU A 236 -23.00 6.85 20.38
C GLU A 236 -24.18 5.96 20.81
N HIS A 237 -24.59 4.96 19.98
CA HIS A 237 -25.57 3.94 20.36
C HIS A 237 -25.42 2.64 19.56
N PRO A 238 -25.54 1.43 20.18
CA PRO A 238 -25.27 0.14 19.53
C PRO A 238 -26.40 -0.43 18.66
N THR A 239 -27.33 0.36 18.13
CA THR A 239 -28.53 -0.19 17.48
C THR A 239 -28.79 0.21 16.01
N LEU A 240 -27.94 0.98 15.32
CA LEU A 240 -28.30 1.46 13.95
C LEU A 240 -27.23 1.36 12.85
N THR A 241 -26.09 0.69 13.04
CA THR A 241 -25.00 0.72 12.05
C THR A 241 -24.89 -0.50 11.12
N ALA A 242 -25.69 -1.54 11.33
CA ALA A 242 -25.61 -2.75 10.47
C ALA A 242 -26.29 -2.59 9.10
N THR A 243 -27.16 -1.59 8.90
CA THR A 243 -27.96 -1.47 7.68
C THR A 243 -27.36 -0.55 6.61
N ALA A 244 -26.49 0.40 6.97
CA ALA A 244 -25.96 1.38 6.00
C ALA A 244 -24.73 0.85 5.21
N VAL A 245 -23.91 0.00 5.84
CA VAL A 245 -22.73 -0.60 5.18
C VAL A 245 -23.15 -1.71 4.19
N GLY A 246 -24.25 -2.41 4.45
CA GLY A 246 -24.77 -3.45 3.56
C GLY A 246 -25.30 -2.93 2.22
N ALA A 247 -25.80 -1.70 2.15
CA ALA A 247 -26.41 -1.14 0.94
C ALA A 247 -25.37 -0.72 -0.12
N GLY A 248 -24.20 -0.22 0.30
CA GLY A 248 -23.12 0.17 -0.61
C GLY A 248 -22.44 -1.04 -1.29
N ILE A 249 -22.30 -2.14 -0.55
CA ILE A 249 -21.66 -3.37 -1.04
C ILE A 249 -22.60 -4.14 -2.00
N ALA A 250 -23.90 -4.14 -1.74
CA ALA A 250 -24.87 -4.76 -2.63
C ALA A 250 -24.94 -4.07 -4.02
N ALA A 251 -24.75 -2.75 -4.09
CA ALA A 251 -24.75 -2.01 -5.34
C ALA A 251 -23.50 -2.31 -6.21
N GLY A 252 -22.31 -2.42 -5.59
CA GLY A 252 -21.07 -2.78 -6.29
C GLY A 252 -21.10 -4.22 -6.84
N SER A 253 -21.62 -5.15 -6.06
CA SER A 253 -21.74 -6.55 -6.45
C SER A 253 -22.79 -6.78 -7.55
N LEU A 254 -23.89 -6.04 -7.56
CA LEU A 254 -24.92 -6.12 -8.60
C LEU A 254 -24.46 -5.53 -9.94
N VAL A 255 -23.65 -4.47 -9.93
CA VAL A 255 -23.04 -3.92 -11.15
C VAL A 255 -22.04 -4.91 -11.76
N TRP A 256 -21.26 -5.61 -10.92
CA TRP A 256 -20.32 -6.64 -11.38
C TRP A 256 -21.03 -7.86 -11.99
N ILE A 257 -22.10 -8.37 -11.35
CA ILE A 257 -22.91 -9.50 -11.86
C ILE A 257 -23.62 -9.10 -13.15
N ALA A 258 -24.12 -7.87 -13.28
CA ALA A 258 -24.75 -7.39 -14.50
C ALA A 258 -23.77 -7.19 -15.68
N ALA A 259 -22.53 -6.77 -15.39
CA ALA A 259 -21.48 -6.62 -16.40
C ALA A 259 -20.96 -7.98 -16.90
N SER A 260 -20.80 -8.97 -16.02
CA SER A 260 -20.39 -10.32 -16.41
C SER A 260 -21.44 -11.05 -17.23
N ARG A 261 -22.75 -10.91 -16.91
CA ARG A 261 -23.85 -11.52 -17.69
C ARG A 261 -24.05 -10.90 -19.08
N ARG A 262 -23.64 -9.63 -19.30
CA ARG A 262 -23.68 -9.02 -20.63
C ARG A 262 -22.54 -9.50 -21.54
N ARG A 263 -21.41 -9.94 -21.00
CA ARG A 263 -20.27 -10.49 -21.76
C ARG A 263 -20.53 -11.92 -22.26
N THR A 264 -21.19 -12.77 -21.49
CA THR A 264 -21.56 -14.13 -21.92
C THR A 264 -22.60 -14.13 -23.04
N ARG A 265 -23.61 -13.21 -23.02
CA ARG A 265 -24.60 -13.10 -24.10
C ARG A 265 -24.07 -12.61 -25.46
N ARG A 266 -22.88 -11.94 -25.48
CA ARG A 266 -22.24 -11.52 -26.76
C ARG A 266 -21.36 -12.59 -27.40
N ARG A 267 -20.97 -13.64 -26.65
CA ARG A 267 -20.20 -14.77 -27.19
C ARG A 267 -21.09 -15.86 -27.85
N ASP A 268 -22.39 -15.92 -27.51
CA ASP A 268 -23.31 -16.91 -28.05
C ASP A 268 -24.07 -16.40 -29.29
N SER A 269 -23.69 -15.22 -29.84
CA SER A 269 -24.32 -14.61 -31.03
C SER A 269 -23.31 -14.13 -32.08
N ALA A 270 -22.12 -14.81 -32.15
CA ALA A 270 -21.15 -14.61 -33.24
C ALA A 270 -20.69 -15.97 -33.79
#